data_7fb0ee27a96b3a8d0f10c66b8c4d3c93
#
_entry.id   7fb0ee27a96b3a8d0f10c66b8c4d3c93
#
_cell.length_a   1.000
_cell.length_b   1.000
_cell.length_c   1.000
_cell.angle_alpha   90.00
_cell.angle_beta   90.00
_cell.angle_gamma   90.00
#
_symmetry.space_group_name_H-M   'P 1'
#
loop_
_entity.id
_entity.type
_entity.pdbx_description
1 polymer ?
#
loop_
_entity_poly.entity_id
_entity_poly.type
_entity_poly.pdbx_seq_one_letter_code
_entity_poly.pdbx_strand_id
1 'polypeptide(L)'
;MPRTLMALLSSLLLGTSCLAAGPTFDAASVKVSPSDARPPYVNTGGPGTNDPGRYRASHVIMSTLLARAFDVGGDQIKGPAWLMDFSSMTYYDVIATMPPETTKEQFQKMLQNLLAQRFHLAFHTEDRNFAGYDLVVDKGGPKFKEVIPDPNVVVDAARASGSSMSFGANTFRDFPDNPGPGTMSQMVGGVQRTRYQERSMAEFVSNLGYVIGSSMGKPVTQGYPQPRVVDKTGLAGKYTFILEYSTEAGQAMSLQMAGLGRDAATAPPATASDPGGGAPNIIVAIQKQLGLRLDKTADIPLPVIIVDKLDKTPTEN
;
A
#
# COMPACT_ATOMS: atom_id res chain seq x y z
N MET A 1 -55.29 20.97 -61.32
CA MET A 1 -54.68 21.15 -60.01
C MET A 1 -53.81 19.94 -59.72
N PRO A 2 -52.50 20.03 -59.88
CA PRO A 2 -51.61 18.93 -59.46
C PRO A 2 -51.08 19.17 -58.09
N ARG A 3 -51.15 18.16 -57.21
CA ARG A 3 -50.57 18.10 -55.89
C ARG A 3 -49.09 17.71 -56.01
N THR A 4 -48.21 18.63 -55.62
CA THR A 4 -46.79 18.39 -55.51
C THR A 4 -46.49 17.64 -54.21
N LEU A 5 -45.93 16.43 -54.31
CA LEU A 5 -45.45 15.61 -53.19
C LEU A 5 -44.01 16.01 -52.91
N MET A 6 -43.77 16.61 -51.73
CA MET A 6 -42.45 17.02 -51.27
C MET A 6 -41.88 15.88 -50.45
N ALA A 7 -40.91 15.15 -51.00
CA ALA A 7 -40.16 14.09 -50.31
C ALA A 7 -39.09 14.70 -49.46
N LEU A 8 -39.21 14.57 -48.12
CA LEU A 8 -38.17 14.91 -47.13
C LEU A 8 -37.19 13.74 -47.07
N LEU A 9 -35.99 13.96 -47.61
CA LEU A 9 -34.86 13.08 -47.39
C LEU A 9 -34.26 13.41 -46.01
N SER A 10 -34.56 12.56 -45.01
CA SER A 10 -33.85 12.56 -43.72
C SER A 10 -32.48 11.86 -43.89
N SER A 11 -31.41 12.65 -43.99
CA SER A 11 -30.04 12.14 -43.94
C SER A 11 -29.69 11.78 -42.50
N LEU A 12 -29.66 10.48 -42.22
CA LEU A 12 -29.15 9.92 -40.95
C LEU A 12 -27.63 10.03 -40.91
N LEU A 13 -27.11 11.06 -40.27
CA LEU A 13 -25.67 11.18 -39.92
C LEU A 13 -25.36 10.11 -38.86
N LEU A 14 -24.81 8.99 -39.28
CA LEU A 14 -24.09 8.07 -38.36
C LEU A 14 -22.82 8.83 -37.88
N GLY A 15 -22.93 9.48 -36.72
CA GLY A 15 -21.78 9.95 -35.99
C GLY A 15 -20.96 8.75 -35.50
N THR A 16 -19.89 8.39 -36.19
CA THR A 16 -18.85 7.52 -35.64
C THR A 16 -18.23 8.24 -34.46
N SER A 17 -18.70 7.91 -33.24
CA SER A 17 -18.00 8.29 -32.02
C SER A 17 -16.64 7.61 -32.03
N CYS A 18 -15.62 8.35 -32.44
CA CYS A 18 -14.24 7.97 -32.19
C CYS A 18 -14.05 8.00 -30.66
N LEU A 19 -14.20 6.84 -30.01
CA LEU A 19 -13.75 6.70 -28.63
C LEU A 19 -12.24 7.01 -28.66
N ALA A 20 -11.87 8.17 -28.13
CA ALA A 20 -10.47 8.49 -27.92
C ALA A 20 -9.88 7.35 -27.09
N ALA A 21 -8.96 6.61 -27.69
CA ALA A 21 -8.24 5.57 -27.00
C ALA A 21 -7.56 6.22 -25.79
N GLY A 22 -7.87 5.76 -24.58
CA GLY A 22 -7.24 6.28 -23.37
C GLY A 22 -5.71 6.10 -23.43
N PRO A 23 -4.94 6.67 -22.49
CA PRO A 23 -3.49 6.60 -22.50
C PRO A 23 -3.00 5.15 -22.56
N THR A 24 -2.04 4.87 -23.44
CA THR A 24 -1.42 3.54 -23.62
C THR A 24 0.07 3.64 -23.38
N PHE A 25 0.70 2.52 -23.07
CA PHE A 25 2.16 2.43 -23.06
C PHE A 25 2.72 2.59 -24.49
N ASP A 26 3.92 3.15 -24.61
CA ASP A 26 4.65 3.25 -25.90
C ASP A 26 4.96 1.85 -26.44
N ALA A 27 5.35 0.95 -25.55
CA ALA A 27 5.49 -0.48 -25.82
C ALA A 27 5.20 -1.28 -24.55
N ALA A 28 4.56 -2.43 -24.69
CA ALA A 28 4.32 -3.35 -23.58
C ALA A 28 4.36 -4.81 -24.03
N SER A 29 4.97 -5.63 -23.21
CA SER A 29 4.99 -7.10 -23.34
C SER A 29 4.41 -7.73 -22.07
N VAL A 30 3.49 -8.67 -22.25
CA VAL A 30 2.91 -9.46 -21.16
C VAL A 30 3.05 -10.93 -21.50
N LYS A 31 3.57 -11.71 -20.55
CA LYS A 31 3.77 -13.16 -20.70
C LYS A 31 3.40 -13.89 -19.42
N VAL A 32 2.97 -15.14 -19.54
CA VAL A 32 2.93 -16.05 -18.41
C VAL A 32 4.35 -16.39 -18.02
N SER A 33 4.72 -16.25 -16.75
CA SER A 33 6.03 -16.63 -16.24
C SER A 33 6.19 -18.15 -16.29
N PRO A 34 7.37 -18.68 -16.67
CA PRO A 34 7.64 -20.11 -16.64
C PRO A 34 7.46 -20.69 -15.22
N SER A 35 6.80 -21.83 -15.12
CA SER A 35 6.50 -22.49 -13.83
C SER A 35 7.71 -23.12 -13.15
N ASP A 36 8.72 -23.48 -13.92
CA ASP A 36 9.98 -24.11 -13.51
C ASP A 36 11.05 -23.09 -13.07
N ALA A 37 10.96 -21.87 -13.54
CA ALA A 37 11.79 -20.77 -13.10
C ALA A 37 11.14 -20.10 -11.87
N ARG A 38 11.90 -19.94 -10.79
CA ARG A 38 11.54 -19.04 -9.69
C ARG A 38 12.34 -17.74 -9.83
N PRO A 39 12.04 -16.89 -10.83
CA PRO A 39 12.69 -15.59 -10.93
C PRO A 39 12.36 -14.79 -9.68
N PRO A 40 13.23 -13.88 -9.26
CA PRO A 40 12.92 -13.01 -8.14
C PRO A 40 11.64 -12.21 -8.47
N TYR A 41 10.76 -12.12 -7.49
CA TYR A 41 9.62 -11.21 -7.56
C TYR A 41 10.12 -9.77 -7.79
N VAL A 42 9.62 -9.12 -8.83
CA VAL A 42 9.92 -7.74 -9.15
C VAL A 42 8.62 -7.00 -9.40
N ASN A 43 8.49 -5.82 -8.84
CA ASN A 43 7.39 -4.90 -9.15
C ASN A 43 7.92 -3.47 -8.95
N THR A 44 8.61 -2.94 -9.94
CA THR A 44 9.38 -1.71 -9.84
C THR A 44 9.17 -0.81 -11.05
N GLY A 45 9.60 0.45 -10.90
CA GLY A 45 9.51 1.45 -11.95
C GLY A 45 8.14 2.15 -12.01
N GLY A 46 8.01 3.04 -12.98
CA GLY A 46 6.87 3.91 -13.17
C GLY A 46 6.96 5.22 -12.39
N PRO A 47 5.93 6.05 -12.44
CA PRO A 47 5.92 7.39 -11.87
C PRO A 47 6.33 7.43 -10.40
N GLY A 48 7.16 8.41 -10.03
CA GLY A 48 7.62 8.60 -8.65
C GLY A 48 8.75 7.65 -8.21
N THR A 49 9.34 6.88 -9.13
CA THR A 49 10.48 5.99 -8.87
C THR A 49 11.75 6.50 -9.55
N ASN A 50 12.88 5.82 -9.31
CA ASN A 50 14.15 6.13 -9.99
C ASN A 50 14.16 5.72 -11.48
N ASP A 51 13.15 4.98 -11.95
CA ASP A 51 12.98 4.61 -13.36
C ASP A 51 11.55 4.95 -13.82
N PRO A 52 11.21 6.24 -13.97
CA PRO A 52 9.83 6.67 -14.24
C PRO A 52 9.36 6.29 -15.65
N GLY A 53 10.26 6.12 -16.60
CA GLY A 53 9.94 5.78 -17.99
C GLY A 53 9.74 4.29 -18.26
N ARG A 54 9.91 3.43 -17.26
CA ARG A 54 9.79 1.99 -17.42
C ARG A 54 9.04 1.36 -16.23
N TYR A 55 8.14 0.44 -16.54
CA TYR A 55 7.53 -0.44 -15.55
C TYR A 55 7.97 -1.88 -15.79
N ARG A 56 8.37 -2.56 -14.73
CA ARG A 56 8.75 -3.96 -14.75
C ARG A 56 8.08 -4.70 -13.59
N ALA A 57 7.27 -5.69 -13.95
CA ALA A 57 6.74 -6.68 -13.03
C ALA A 57 7.21 -8.06 -13.48
N SER A 58 7.80 -8.84 -12.60
CA SER A 58 8.26 -10.20 -12.89
C SER A 58 7.80 -11.13 -11.78
N HIS A 59 7.28 -12.28 -12.17
CA HIS A 59 6.75 -13.29 -11.27
C HIS A 59 5.67 -12.73 -10.33
N VAL A 60 4.75 -11.92 -10.89
CA VAL A 60 3.64 -11.32 -10.14
C VAL A 60 2.33 -12.03 -10.45
N ILE A 61 1.44 -12.07 -9.49
CA ILE A 61 0.08 -12.61 -9.67
C ILE A 61 -0.85 -11.53 -10.21
N MET A 62 -1.96 -11.93 -10.83
CA MET A 62 -2.92 -11.00 -11.45
C MET A 62 -3.51 -10.00 -10.45
N SER A 63 -3.80 -10.41 -9.23
CA SER A 63 -4.30 -9.49 -8.19
C SER A 63 -3.31 -8.36 -7.87
N THR A 64 -1.99 -8.60 -7.99
CA THR A 64 -0.96 -7.56 -7.86
C THR A 64 -1.05 -6.54 -9.01
N LEU A 65 -1.23 -7.01 -10.24
CA LEU A 65 -1.37 -6.12 -11.40
C LEU A 65 -2.65 -5.27 -11.29
N LEU A 66 -3.75 -5.89 -10.87
CA LEU A 66 -5.01 -5.18 -10.62
C LEU A 66 -4.87 -4.16 -9.48
N ALA A 67 -4.27 -4.55 -8.34
CA ALA A 67 -4.03 -3.64 -7.24
C ALA A 67 -3.21 -2.41 -7.66
N ARG A 68 -2.21 -2.60 -8.53
CA ARG A 68 -1.39 -1.52 -9.08
C ARG A 68 -2.15 -0.65 -10.08
N ALA A 69 -3.01 -1.28 -10.91
CA ALA A 69 -3.81 -0.57 -11.93
C ALA A 69 -4.89 0.33 -11.33
N PHE A 70 -5.44 -0.08 -10.19
CA PHE A 70 -6.55 0.63 -9.53
C PHE A 70 -6.14 1.37 -8.26
N ASP A 71 -4.89 1.24 -7.83
CA ASP A 71 -4.38 1.81 -6.56
C ASP A 71 -5.20 1.39 -5.34
N VAL A 72 -5.53 0.11 -5.27
CA VAL A 72 -6.37 -0.47 -4.21
C VAL A 72 -5.67 -1.62 -3.50
N GLY A 73 -6.09 -1.93 -2.29
CA GLY A 73 -5.66 -3.14 -1.59
C GLY A 73 -6.20 -4.42 -2.24
N GLY A 74 -5.50 -5.53 -2.08
CA GLY A 74 -5.94 -6.81 -2.66
C GLY A 74 -7.32 -7.27 -2.16
N ASP A 75 -7.73 -6.88 -0.97
CA ASP A 75 -9.05 -7.17 -0.40
C ASP A 75 -10.19 -6.32 -1.00
N GLN A 76 -9.84 -5.25 -1.72
CA GLN A 76 -10.77 -4.43 -2.49
C GLN A 76 -10.98 -4.97 -3.93
N ILE A 77 -10.41 -6.11 -4.26
CA ILE A 77 -10.59 -6.75 -5.57
C ILE A 77 -11.45 -8.00 -5.38
N LYS A 78 -12.51 -8.12 -6.16
CA LYS A 78 -13.39 -9.28 -6.21
C LYS A 78 -13.50 -9.73 -7.66
N GLY A 79 -13.61 -11.04 -7.90
CA GLY A 79 -13.68 -11.55 -9.25
C GLY A 79 -13.75 -13.07 -9.32
N PRO A 80 -13.38 -13.66 -10.46
CA PRO A 80 -13.38 -15.10 -10.64
C PRO A 80 -12.60 -15.85 -9.57
N ALA A 81 -13.04 -17.05 -9.20
CA ALA A 81 -12.45 -17.83 -8.11
C ALA A 81 -10.94 -18.03 -8.26
N TRP A 82 -10.44 -18.25 -9.47
CA TRP A 82 -9.00 -18.44 -9.74
C TRP A 82 -8.13 -17.22 -9.38
N LEU A 83 -8.71 -16.02 -9.36
CA LEU A 83 -8.00 -14.79 -9.00
C LEU A 83 -7.56 -14.78 -7.52
N MET A 84 -8.33 -15.50 -6.66
CA MET A 84 -8.11 -15.59 -5.22
C MET A 84 -7.63 -16.98 -4.78
N ASP A 85 -7.44 -17.90 -5.73
CA ASP A 85 -6.96 -19.25 -5.44
C ASP A 85 -5.42 -19.27 -5.36
N PHE A 86 -4.92 -19.24 -4.13
CA PHE A 86 -3.49 -19.29 -3.85
C PHE A 86 -2.84 -20.68 -4.09
N SER A 87 -3.65 -21.71 -4.34
CA SER A 87 -3.15 -23.07 -4.59
C SER A 87 -2.76 -23.29 -6.06
N SER A 88 -3.34 -22.52 -7.00
CA SER A 88 -3.14 -22.66 -8.44
C SER A 88 -2.77 -21.33 -9.13
N MET A 89 -1.87 -20.57 -8.51
CA MET A 89 -1.46 -19.25 -9.02
C MET A 89 -0.79 -19.34 -10.38
N THR A 90 -1.19 -18.44 -11.27
CA THR A 90 -0.47 -18.13 -12.49
C THR A 90 0.32 -16.84 -12.27
N TYR A 91 1.59 -16.88 -12.61
CA TYR A 91 2.47 -15.73 -12.51
C TYR A 91 2.67 -15.09 -13.88
N TYR A 92 2.91 -13.79 -13.88
CA TYR A 92 3.04 -12.99 -15.09
C TYR A 92 4.30 -12.14 -15.05
N ASP A 93 4.87 -11.94 -16.23
CA ASP A 93 5.94 -10.98 -16.47
C ASP A 93 5.40 -9.86 -17.35
N VAL A 94 5.56 -8.61 -16.92
CA VAL A 94 5.17 -7.42 -17.64
C VAL A 94 6.37 -6.49 -17.76
N ILE A 95 6.63 -6.03 -18.96
CA ILE A 95 7.60 -4.96 -19.23
C ILE A 95 6.87 -3.93 -20.10
N ALA A 96 6.89 -2.67 -19.64
CA ALA A 96 6.26 -1.58 -20.38
C ALA A 96 7.12 -0.32 -20.33
N THR A 97 7.05 0.50 -21.39
CA THR A 97 7.72 1.80 -21.48
C THR A 97 6.70 2.91 -21.66
N MET A 98 7.04 4.08 -21.13
CA MET A 98 6.17 5.26 -21.14
C MET A 98 7.02 6.52 -21.07
N PRO A 99 6.50 7.71 -21.41
CA PRO A 99 7.20 8.97 -21.19
C PRO A 99 7.55 9.15 -19.71
N PRO A 100 8.78 9.61 -19.37
CA PRO A 100 9.22 9.76 -17.98
C PRO A 100 8.36 10.71 -17.14
N GLU A 101 7.69 11.67 -17.79
CA GLU A 101 6.77 12.63 -17.19
C GLU A 101 5.35 12.07 -16.94
N THR A 102 5.11 10.80 -17.25
CA THR A 102 3.81 10.15 -17.02
C THR A 102 3.38 10.29 -15.57
N THR A 103 2.17 10.79 -15.34
CA THR A 103 1.63 10.88 -13.97
C THR A 103 1.21 9.51 -13.45
N LYS A 104 1.02 9.42 -12.13
CA LYS A 104 0.53 8.18 -11.48
C LYS A 104 -0.83 7.76 -12.07
N GLU A 105 -1.73 8.70 -12.27
CA GLU A 105 -3.08 8.47 -12.79
C GLU A 105 -3.05 8.01 -14.25
N GLN A 106 -2.18 8.60 -15.06
CA GLN A 106 -1.97 8.17 -16.44
C GLN A 106 -1.42 6.75 -16.51
N PHE A 107 -0.41 6.45 -15.68
CA PHE A 107 0.16 5.09 -15.59
C PHE A 107 -0.89 4.05 -15.18
N GLN A 108 -1.72 4.35 -14.18
CA GLN A 108 -2.81 3.48 -13.75
C GLN A 108 -3.78 3.20 -14.91
N LYS A 109 -4.13 4.25 -15.66
CA LYS A 109 -5.01 4.11 -16.82
C LYS A 109 -4.38 3.31 -17.96
N MET A 110 -3.07 3.53 -18.22
CA MET A 110 -2.30 2.72 -19.17
C MET A 110 -2.31 1.24 -18.77
N LEU A 111 -2.14 0.94 -17.48
CA LEU A 111 -2.14 -0.43 -16.98
C LEU A 111 -3.54 -1.06 -17.07
N GLN A 112 -4.61 -0.33 -16.74
CA GLN A 112 -6.00 -0.77 -16.96
C GLN A 112 -6.26 -1.12 -18.42
N ASN A 113 -5.83 -0.24 -19.34
CA ASN A 113 -6.00 -0.44 -20.77
C ASN A 113 -5.20 -1.67 -21.28
N LEU A 114 -3.97 -1.86 -20.77
CA LEU A 114 -3.16 -3.04 -21.07
C LEU A 114 -3.87 -4.32 -20.63
N LEU A 115 -4.42 -4.34 -19.40
CA LEU A 115 -5.16 -5.49 -18.88
C LEU A 115 -6.45 -5.74 -19.67
N ALA A 116 -7.14 -4.69 -20.10
CA ALA A 116 -8.32 -4.81 -20.96
C ALA A 116 -7.97 -5.39 -22.33
N GLN A 117 -6.87 -4.96 -22.93
CA GLN A 117 -6.43 -5.44 -24.25
C GLN A 117 -5.89 -6.86 -24.21
N ARG A 118 -5.11 -7.21 -23.19
CA ARG A 118 -4.40 -8.50 -23.14
C ARG A 118 -5.17 -9.61 -22.43
N PHE A 119 -6.04 -9.27 -21.50
CA PHE A 119 -6.79 -10.23 -20.67
C PHE A 119 -8.30 -10.03 -20.77
N HIS A 120 -8.78 -9.20 -21.68
CA HIS A 120 -10.20 -8.84 -21.82
C HIS A 120 -10.85 -8.42 -20.50
N LEU A 121 -10.09 -7.66 -19.68
CA LEU A 121 -10.60 -7.16 -18.41
C LEU A 121 -11.84 -6.30 -18.61
N ALA A 122 -12.93 -6.71 -18.00
CA ALA A 122 -14.12 -5.91 -17.78
C ALA A 122 -14.39 -5.84 -16.28
N PHE A 123 -14.74 -4.66 -15.77
CA PHE A 123 -14.96 -4.42 -14.36
C PHE A 123 -15.94 -3.28 -14.12
N HIS A 124 -16.50 -3.26 -12.92
CA HIS A 124 -17.19 -2.11 -12.38
C HIS A 124 -16.72 -1.83 -10.94
N THR A 125 -17.11 -0.71 -10.40
CA THR A 125 -16.71 -0.29 -9.03
C THR A 125 -17.95 -0.21 -8.16
N GLU A 126 -17.85 -0.76 -6.95
CA GLU A 126 -18.86 -0.64 -5.90
C GLU A 126 -18.21 0.01 -4.66
N ASP A 127 -18.93 0.89 -3.98
CA ASP A 127 -18.50 1.38 -2.68
C ASP A 127 -18.92 0.40 -1.59
N ARG A 128 -17.99 0.00 -0.74
CA ARG A 128 -18.24 -0.87 0.41
C ARG A 128 -17.56 -0.34 1.65
N ASN A 129 -18.21 -0.55 2.80
CA ASN A 129 -17.65 -0.20 4.10
C ASN A 129 -16.69 -1.28 4.58
N PHE A 130 -15.54 -0.83 5.08
CA PHE A 130 -14.51 -1.69 5.64
C PHE A 130 -14.27 -1.38 7.11
N ALA A 131 -13.90 -2.40 7.85
CA ALA A 131 -13.44 -2.24 9.22
C ALA A 131 -12.01 -1.67 9.27
N GLY A 132 -11.74 -0.85 10.28
CA GLY A 132 -10.44 -0.24 10.50
C GLY A 132 -10.41 0.56 11.79
N TYR A 133 -9.66 1.66 11.78
CA TYR A 133 -9.50 2.54 12.92
C TYR A 133 -9.60 4.00 12.49
N ASP A 134 -10.26 4.81 13.30
CA ASP A 134 -10.15 6.26 13.26
C ASP A 134 -9.03 6.67 14.22
N LEU A 135 -8.02 7.36 13.71
CA LEU A 135 -6.99 7.97 14.55
C LEU A 135 -7.49 9.33 15.01
N VAL A 136 -7.66 9.49 16.31
CA VAL A 136 -8.17 10.72 16.94
C VAL A 136 -7.20 11.22 18.00
N VAL A 137 -7.29 12.50 18.36
CA VAL A 137 -6.58 13.05 19.53
C VAL A 137 -7.26 12.53 20.80
N ASP A 138 -6.48 11.97 21.74
CA ASP A 138 -6.99 11.51 23.03
C ASP A 138 -7.24 12.68 24.00
N LYS A 139 -7.99 12.45 25.06
CA LYS A 139 -8.46 13.49 26.01
C LYS A 139 -7.36 14.38 26.57
N GLY A 140 -6.11 13.88 26.64
CA GLY A 140 -4.94 14.62 27.12
C GLY A 140 -4.26 15.52 26.07
N GLY A 141 -4.74 15.49 24.82
CA GLY A 141 -4.08 16.17 23.70
C GLY A 141 -2.84 15.46 23.19
N PRO A 142 -2.29 15.93 22.04
CA PRO A 142 -1.07 15.36 21.47
C PRO A 142 0.14 15.62 22.39
N LYS A 143 1.02 14.62 22.53
CA LYS A 143 2.23 14.67 23.35
C LYS A 143 3.48 14.98 22.53
N PHE A 144 3.32 15.53 21.38
CA PHE A 144 4.39 15.99 20.47
C PHE A 144 4.08 17.39 19.97
N LYS A 145 5.10 18.08 19.46
CA LYS A 145 4.96 19.45 18.99
C LYS A 145 5.03 19.52 17.48
N GLU A 146 4.32 20.49 16.94
CA GLU A 146 4.47 20.88 15.55
C GLU A 146 5.87 21.43 15.30
N VAL A 147 6.45 21.09 14.15
CA VAL A 147 7.75 21.60 13.70
C VAL A 147 7.53 22.41 12.43
N ILE A 148 8.16 23.57 12.38
CA ILE A 148 8.26 24.35 11.16
C ILE A 148 9.50 23.85 10.43
N PRO A 149 9.37 23.22 9.23
CA PRO A 149 10.53 22.76 8.47
C PRO A 149 11.46 23.94 8.14
N ASP A 150 12.75 23.77 8.32
CA ASP A 150 13.74 24.75 7.89
C ASP A 150 13.97 24.58 6.37
N PRO A 151 13.63 25.59 5.54
CA PRO A 151 13.77 25.52 4.09
C PRO A 151 15.24 25.43 3.63
N ASN A 152 16.19 25.75 4.50
CA ASN A 152 17.62 25.74 4.19
C ASN A 152 18.29 24.39 4.50
N VAL A 153 17.60 23.46 5.11
CA VAL A 153 18.14 22.10 5.34
C VAL A 153 18.21 21.38 3.99
N VAL A 154 19.43 21.18 3.51
CA VAL A 154 19.68 20.34 2.33
C VAL A 154 19.34 18.90 2.69
N VAL A 155 18.17 18.46 2.29
CA VAL A 155 17.74 17.08 2.48
C VAL A 155 18.45 16.21 1.45
N ASP A 156 19.25 15.25 1.93
CA ASP A 156 19.73 14.17 1.07
C ASP A 156 18.51 13.35 0.61
N ALA A 157 18.10 13.54 -0.64
CA ALA A 157 16.91 12.91 -1.22
C ALA A 157 16.92 11.37 -1.09
N ALA A 158 18.10 10.75 -1.04
CA ALA A 158 18.27 9.33 -0.80
C ALA A 158 17.90 8.93 0.65
N ARG A 159 18.02 9.85 1.60
CA ARG A 159 17.63 9.65 3.01
C ARG A 159 16.20 10.08 3.32
N ALA A 160 15.68 11.06 2.60
CA ALA A 160 14.33 11.59 2.82
C ALA A 160 13.22 10.58 2.49
N SER A 161 13.45 9.68 1.54
CA SER A 161 12.51 8.64 1.11
C SER A 161 12.79 7.26 1.71
N GLY A 162 13.89 7.10 2.45
CA GLY A 162 14.34 5.83 2.99
C GLY A 162 13.84 5.56 4.41
N SER A 163 13.13 4.46 4.61
CA SER A 163 13.05 3.81 5.91
C SER A 163 14.37 3.07 6.13
N SER A 164 15.29 3.62 6.94
CA SER A 164 16.48 2.88 7.32
C SER A 164 16.16 2.02 8.54
N MET A 165 16.28 0.71 8.39
CA MET A 165 16.09 -0.23 9.49
C MET A 165 17.45 -0.82 9.87
N SER A 166 17.85 -0.66 11.13
CA SER A 166 19.07 -1.24 11.68
C SER A 166 18.71 -2.48 12.52
N PHE A 167 19.28 -3.62 12.17
CA PHE A 167 19.13 -4.87 12.90
C PHE A 167 20.42 -5.26 13.63
N GLY A 168 20.29 -6.02 14.69
CA GLY A 168 21.43 -6.74 15.31
C GLY A 168 22.23 -5.97 16.35
N ALA A 169 21.77 -4.78 16.77
CA ALA A 169 22.33 -4.11 17.94
C ALA A 169 21.70 -4.67 19.23
N ASN A 170 22.50 -4.76 20.31
CA ASN A 170 22.00 -5.18 21.63
C ASN A 170 21.39 -4.01 22.41
N THR A 171 21.54 -2.78 21.94
CA THR A 171 21.01 -1.55 22.54
C THR A 171 20.58 -0.58 21.45
N PHE A 172 19.57 0.25 21.74
CA PHE A 172 19.23 1.36 20.87
C PHE A 172 20.38 2.37 20.80
N ARG A 173 20.61 2.89 19.60
CA ARG A 173 21.52 4.02 19.36
C ARG A 173 20.71 5.31 19.30
N ASP A 174 21.34 6.42 19.60
CA ASP A 174 20.70 7.71 19.40
C ASP A 174 20.47 7.96 17.91
N PHE A 175 19.31 8.53 17.61
CA PHE A 175 19.04 8.99 16.24
C PHE A 175 19.90 10.23 15.95
N PRO A 176 20.35 10.43 14.72
CA PRO A 176 21.04 11.66 14.32
C PRO A 176 20.21 12.91 14.69
N ASP A 177 20.89 13.99 15.08
CA ASP A 177 20.21 15.21 15.55
C ASP A 177 19.33 15.86 14.48
N ASN A 178 19.76 15.85 13.23
CA ASN A 178 18.98 16.42 12.13
C ASN A 178 19.10 15.56 10.85
N PRO A 179 18.37 14.42 10.78
CA PRO A 179 18.46 13.50 9.63
C PRO A 179 17.73 14.01 8.39
N GLY A 180 17.05 15.16 8.46
CA GLY A 180 16.07 15.60 7.45
C GLY A 180 14.72 14.89 7.58
N PRO A 181 13.69 15.30 6.81
CA PRO A 181 12.38 14.68 6.82
C PRO A 181 12.46 13.19 6.48
N GLY A 182 11.78 12.35 7.25
CA GLY A 182 11.84 10.92 6.99
C GLY A 182 11.37 10.05 8.15
N THR A 183 11.63 8.75 8.02
CA THR A 183 11.35 7.75 9.07
C THR A 183 12.58 6.89 9.27
N MET A 184 13.02 6.76 10.50
CA MET A 184 14.17 5.93 10.88
C MET A 184 13.73 4.93 11.96
N SER A 185 14.05 3.66 11.77
CA SER A 185 13.65 2.60 12.68
C SER A 185 14.84 1.78 13.16
N GLN A 186 14.81 1.36 14.41
CA GLN A 186 15.74 0.43 15.02
C GLN A 186 14.95 -0.67 15.71
N MET A 187 15.47 -1.91 15.69
CA MET A 187 14.86 -3.03 16.38
C MET A 187 15.88 -3.66 17.32
N VAL A 188 15.53 -3.75 18.61
CA VAL A 188 16.35 -4.34 19.66
C VAL A 188 15.47 -5.19 20.57
N GLY A 189 15.81 -6.46 20.76
CA GLY A 189 15.12 -7.34 21.71
C GLY A 189 13.60 -7.46 21.50
N GLY A 190 13.13 -7.39 20.25
CA GLY A 190 11.72 -7.44 19.95
C GLY A 190 10.96 -6.12 20.10
N VAL A 191 11.65 -5.07 20.48
CA VAL A 191 11.12 -3.70 20.56
C VAL A 191 11.54 -2.93 19.33
N GLN A 192 10.60 -2.29 18.68
CA GLN A 192 10.85 -1.37 17.59
C GLN A 192 10.77 0.06 18.11
N ARG A 193 11.80 0.85 17.82
CA ARG A 193 11.88 2.28 18.09
C ARG A 193 11.96 3.01 16.76
N THR A 194 10.97 3.85 16.47
CA THR A 194 10.84 4.55 15.20
C THR A 194 10.77 6.06 15.46
N ARG A 195 11.66 6.82 14.83
CA ARG A 195 11.57 8.28 14.75
C ARG A 195 10.89 8.69 13.48
N TYR A 196 9.84 9.46 13.61
CA TYR A 196 9.17 10.18 12.54
C TYR A 196 9.65 11.62 12.59
N GLN A 197 10.33 12.07 11.53
CA GLN A 197 10.91 13.40 11.43
C GLN A 197 10.14 14.22 10.40
N GLU A 198 9.58 15.35 10.83
CA GLU A 198 8.86 16.31 9.96
C GLU A 198 7.74 15.65 9.10
N ARG A 199 6.97 14.75 9.70
CA ARG A 199 5.88 14.04 9.02
C ARG A 199 4.53 14.68 9.30
N SER A 200 3.67 14.75 8.27
CA SER A 200 2.25 15.05 8.46
C SER A 200 1.52 13.85 9.05
N MET A 201 0.33 14.07 9.62
CA MET A 201 -0.51 12.96 10.10
C MET A 201 -0.94 12.06 8.94
N ALA A 202 -1.20 12.60 7.77
CA ALA A 202 -1.52 11.79 6.57
C ALA A 202 -0.38 10.84 6.19
N GLU A 203 0.89 11.32 6.22
CA GLU A 203 2.07 10.46 5.98
C GLU A 203 2.26 9.41 7.08
N PHE A 204 1.98 9.75 8.33
CA PHE A 204 2.02 8.80 9.45
C PHE A 204 0.96 7.72 9.29
N VAL A 205 -0.29 8.10 9.04
CA VAL A 205 -1.44 7.20 8.89
C VAL A 205 -1.29 6.28 7.68
N SER A 206 -0.72 6.76 6.56
CA SER A 206 -0.52 5.95 5.36
C SER A 206 0.29 4.67 5.61
N ASN A 207 1.20 4.72 6.59
CA ASN A 207 2.03 3.58 6.99
C ASN A 207 1.49 2.84 8.23
N LEU A 208 0.59 3.46 8.99
CA LEU A 208 0.20 2.96 10.30
C LEU A 208 -0.55 1.62 10.22
N GLY A 209 -1.36 1.42 9.18
CA GLY A 209 -2.01 0.14 8.95
C GLY A 209 -1.03 -1.03 8.79
N TYR A 210 0.04 -0.81 8.01
CA TYR A 210 1.13 -1.78 7.87
C TYR A 210 1.82 -2.05 9.21
N VAL A 211 2.14 -0.99 9.97
CA VAL A 211 2.79 -1.10 11.28
C VAL A 211 1.93 -1.87 12.27
N ILE A 212 0.62 -1.58 12.33
CA ILE A 212 -0.33 -2.31 13.17
C ILE A 212 -0.41 -3.78 12.74
N GLY A 213 -0.57 -4.06 11.46
CA GLY A 213 -0.66 -5.43 10.94
C GLY A 213 0.60 -6.24 11.26
N SER A 214 1.78 -5.69 10.96
CA SER A 214 3.07 -6.36 11.22
C SER A 214 3.33 -6.56 12.71
N SER A 215 2.95 -5.60 13.56
CA SER A 215 3.11 -5.73 15.00
C SER A 215 2.22 -6.81 15.62
N MET A 216 1.12 -7.15 14.97
CA MET A 216 0.17 -8.23 15.34
C MET A 216 0.47 -9.56 14.63
N GLY A 217 1.67 -9.74 14.08
CA GLY A 217 2.07 -10.97 13.39
C GLY A 217 1.31 -11.26 12.08
N LYS A 218 0.55 -10.30 11.55
CA LYS A 218 -0.13 -10.50 10.26
C LYS A 218 0.89 -10.49 9.13
N PRO A 219 0.74 -11.39 8.14
CA PRO A 219 1.61 -11.38 6.98
C PRO A 219 1.55 -10.03 6.26
N VAL A 220 2.69 -9.41 6.04
CA VAL A 220 2.83 -8.16 5.28
C VAL A 220 3.18 -8.42 3.82
N THR A 221 2.65 -9.50 3.29
CA THR A 221 2.79 -9.85 1.87
C THR A 221 1.67 -9.21 1.05
N GLN A 222 1.92 -8.96 -0.22
CA GLN A 222 0.91 -8.45 -1.13
C GLN A 222 -0.32 -9.37 -1.14
N GLY A 223 -1.50 -8.78 -1.04
CA GLY A 223 -2.77 -9.50 -1.01
C GLY A 223 -3.37 -9.75 0.38
N TYR A 224 -2.59 -9.60 1.47
CA TYR A 224 -3.17 -9.63 2.81
C TYR A 224 -3.71 -8.26 3.20
N PRO A 225 -4.97 -8.18 3.66
CA PRO A 225 -5.57 -6.92 4.09
C PRO A 225 -4.86 -6.40 5.34
N GLN A 226 -4.31 -5.20 5.22
CA GLN A 226 -3.76 -4.49 6.38
C GLN A 226 -4.88 -3.70 7.08
N PRO A 227 -4.81 -3.52 8.41
CA PRO A 227 -5.73 -2.64 9.12
C PRO A 227 -5.74 -1.25 8.48
N ARG A 228 -6.93 -0.73 8.21
CA ARG A 228 -7.09 0.61 7.67
C ARG A 228 -7.10 1.62 8.80
N VAL A 229 -6.49 2.75 8.58
CA VAL A 229 -6.50 3.87 9.52
C VAL A 229 -6.90 5.13 8.78
N VAL A 230 -7.84 5.87 9.34
CA VAL A 230 -8.28 7.17 8.83
C VAL A 230 -7.83 8.25 9.80
N ASP A 231 -7.22 9.31 9.28
CA ASP A 231 -6.85 10.47 10.08
C ASP A 231 -8.09 11.32 10.40
N LYS A 232 -8.44 11.37 11.66
CA LYS A 232 -9.49 12.26 12.23
C LYS A 232 -8.92 13.12 13.36
N THR A 233 -7.59 13.32 13.39
CA THR A 233 -6.93 14.13 14.42
C THR A 233 -7.17 15.62 14.26
N GLY A 234 -7.40 16.08 13.04
CA GLY A 234 -7.45 17.51 12.71
C GLY A 234 -6.10 18.22 12.76
N LEU A 235 -5.00 17.48 12.87
CA LEU A 235 -3.63 18.01 12.98
C LEU A 235 -3.05 18.22 11.58
N ALA A 236 -2.96 19.46 11.12
CA ALA A 236 -2.58 19.81 9.75
C ALA A 236 -1.07 20.05 9.53
N GLY A 237 -0.27 20.14 10.61
CA GLY A 237 1.15 20.49 10.57
C GLY A 237 2.09 19.34 10.23
N LYS A 238 3.40 19.64 10.39
CA LYS A 238 4.47 18.63 10.37
C LYS A 238 4.93 18.38 11.81
N TYR A 239 5.23 17.12 12.12
CA TYR A 239 5.50 16.68 13.49
C TYR A 239 6.74 15.81 13.53
N THR A 240 7.50 15.94 14.62
CA THR A 240 8.62 15.05 14.95
C THR A 240 8.32 14.35 16.26
N PHE A 241 8.37 13.02 16.25
CA PHE A 241 8.16 12.20 17.45
C PHE A 241 8.85 10.85 17.33
N ILE A 242 9.01 10.19 18.46
CA ILE A 242 9.51 8.82 18.55
C ILE A 242 8.38 7.93 19.06
N LEU A 243 8.28 6.74 18.51
CA LEU A 243 7.32 5.71 18.91
C LEU A 243 8.06 4.41 19.18
N GLU A 244 7.92 3.90 20.40
CA GLU A 244 8.50 2.62 20.82
C GLU A 244 7.40 1.61 21.14
N TYR A 245 7.47 0.43 20.52
CA TYR A 245 6.49 -0.62 20.72
C TYR A 245 7.07 -2.01 20.52
N SER A 246 6.47 -2.99 21.18
CA SER A 246 6.81 -4.39 20.95
C SER A 246 6.09 -4.95 19.73
N THR A 247 6.76 -5.86 19.00
CA THR A 247 6.16 -6.61 17.88
C THR A 247 6.12 -8.10 18.23
N GLU A 248 5.05 -8.81 17.82
CA GLU A 248 4.95 -10.25 18.05
C GLU A 248 6.11 -11.01 17.37
N ALA A 249 6.44 -10.63 16.14
CA ALA A 249 7.58 -11.21 15.42
C ALA A 249 8.90 -10.98 16.16
N GLY A 250 9.11 -9.76 16.69
CA GLY A 250 10.30 -9.42 17.44
C GLY A 250 10.38 -10.14 18.79
N GLN A 251 9.25 -10.30 19.48
CA GLN A 251 9.18 -11.09 20.72
C GLN A 251 9.50 -12.56 20.44
N ALA A 252 8.90 -13.17 19.41
CA ALA A 252 9.19 -14.55 19.03
C ALA A 252 10.67 -14.75 18.67
N MET A 253 11.27 -13.80 17.94
CA MET A 253 12.69 -13.83 17.59
C MET A 253 13.58 -13.70 18.83
N SER A 254 13.27 -12.83 19.79
CA SER A 254 14.04 -12.67 21.02
C SER A 254 13.96 -13.90 21.92
N LEU A 255 12.80 -14.55 22.01
CA LEU A 255 12.64 -15.84 22.73
C LEU A 255 13.45 -16.96 22.06
N GLN A 256 13.45 -17.01 20.74
CA GLN A 256 14.26 -17.99 19.98
C GLN A 256 15.76 -17.78 20.19
N MET A 257 16.24 -16.55 20.18
CA MET A 257 17.64 -16.21 20.46
C MET A 257 18.06 -16.52 21.92
N ALA A 258 17.13 -16.39 22.87
CA ALA A 258 17.36 -16.74 24.26
C ALA A 258 17.30 -18.26 24.52
N GLY A 259 17.11 -19.11 23.52
CA GLY A 259 17.04 -20.57 23.66
C GLY A 259 15.72 -21.11 24.26
N LEU A 260 14.72 -20.26 24.46
CA LEU A 260 13.43 -20.60 25.08
C LEU A 260 12.33 -20.92 24.04
N GLY A 261 12.71 -21.05 22.78
CA GLY A 261 11.80 -20.88 21.64
C GLY A 261 10.99 -22.09 21.19
N ARG A 262 10.97 -23.23 21.88
CA ARG A 262 10.15 -24.38 21.42
C ARG A 262 8.96 -24.73 22.29
N ASP A 263 8.93 -24.33 23.55
CA ASP A 263 7.84 -24.67 24.47
C ASP A 263 6.87 -23.49 24.74
N ALA A 264 7.14 -22.31 24.16
CA ALA A 264 6.33 -21.11 24.38
C ALA A 264 5.05 -21.02 23.52
N ALA A 265 4.77 -22.01 22.66
CA ALA A 265 3.57 -22.06 21.81
C ALA A 265 2.24 -22.22 22.59
N THR A 266 2.31 -22.44 23.91
CA THR A 266 1.15 -22.59 24.81
C THR A 266 0.94 -21.43 25.77
N ALA A 267 1.73 -20.35 25.66
CA ALA A 267 1.50 -19.17 26.46
C ALA A 267 0.23 -18.42 25.99
N PRO A 268 -0.69 -18.06 26.90
CA PRO A 268 -1.87 -17.28 26.53
C PRO A 268 -1.43 -15.93 25.97
N PRO A 269 -2.20 -15.34 25.02
CA PRO A 269 -1.88 -14.04 24.47
C PRO A 269 -1.78 -13.03 25.62
N ALA A 270 -0.66 -12.27 25.65
CA ALA A 270 -0.43 -11.25 26.67
C ALA A 270 -1.61 -10.28 26.69
N THR A 271 -2.40 -10.34 27.75
CA THR A 271 -3.46 -9.38 28.02
C THR A 271 -2.81 -8.01 28.27
N ALA A 272 -3.51 -6.93 27.93
CA ALA A 272 -3.05 -5.54 27.90
C ALA A 272 -2.51 -4.96 29.24
N SER A 273 -2.07 -5.80 30.15
CA SER A 273 -1.60 -5.44 31.49
C SER A 273 -0.44 -6.35 31.89
N ASP A 274 0.73 -6.14 31.27
CA ASP A 274 1.93 -6.82 31.73
C ASP A 274 2.72 -5.88 32.68
N PRO A 275 2.91 -6.26 33.98
CA PRO A 275 3.72 -5.51 34.93
C PRO A 275 5.23 -5.70 34.73
N GLY A 276 5.67 -6.39 33.70
CA GLY A 276 7.06 -6.75 33.48
C GLY A 276 7.77 -5.89 32.43
N GLY A 277 7.93 -4.58 32.62
CA GLY A 277 9.01 -3.76 32.03
C GLY A 277 9.25 -3.75 30.52
N GLY A 278 8.46 -4.45 29.70
CA GLY A 278 8.58 -4.49 28.24
C GLY A 278 7.90 -3.29 27.54
N ALA A 279 8.32 -2.98 26.30
CA ALA A 279 7.64 -1.97 25.52
C ALA A 279 6.17 -2.36 25.27
N PRO A 280 5.23 -1.40 25.28
CA PRO A 280 3.80 -1.68 25.06
C PRO A 280 3.56 -2.10 23.61
N ASN A 281 2.41 -2.77 23.35
CA ASN A 281 1.97 -2.98 21.97
C ASN A 281 1.70 -1.64 21.27
N ILE A 282 1.65 -1.66 19.94
CA ILE A 282 1.54 -0.44 19.10
C ILE A 282 0.33 0.43 19.46
N ILE A 283 -0.84 -0.16 19.75
CA ILE A 283 -2.07 0.59 20.06
C ILE A 283 -1.90 1.37 21.37
N VAL A 284 -1.38 0.70 22.39
CA VAL A 284 -1.10 1.31 23.70
C VAL A 284 0.04 2.33 23.61
N ALA A 285 1.05 2.05 22.77
CA ALA A 285 2.16 2.97 22.53
C ALA A 285 1.68 4.30 21.94
N ILE A 286 0.85 4.25 20.90
CA ILE A 286 0.26 5.43 20.26
C ILE A 286 -0.49 6.28 21.32
N GLN A 287 -1.28 5.65 22.17
CA GLN A 287 -2.02 6.38 23.19
C GLN A 287 -1.12 6.96 24.28
N LYS A 288 -0.23 6.15 24.84
CA LYS A 288 0.62 6.60 25.97
C LYS A 288 1.69 7.59 25.56
N GLN A 289 2.32 7.38 24.39
CA GLN A 289 3.48 8.17 23.97
C GLN A 289 3.08 9.37 23.11
N LEU A 290 2.06 9.22 22.25
CA LEU A 290 1.65 10.27 21.31
C LEU A 290 0.41 11.04 21.76
N GLY A 291 -0.38 10.54 22.70
CA GLY A 291 -1.66 11.15 23.08
C GLY A 291 -2.70 11.09 21.95
N LEU A 292 -2.57 10.10 21.10
CA LEU A 292 -3.53 9.78 20.04
C LEU A 292 -4.23 8.46 20.38
N ARG A 293 -5.44 8.25 19.88
CA ARG A 293 -6.21 7.03 20.14
C ARG A 293 -6.71 6.44 18.83
N LEU A 294 -6.73 5.12 18.75
CA LEU A 294 -7.28 4.35 17.66
C LEU A 294 -8.66 3.83 18.04
N ASP A 295 -9.71 4.44 17.52
CA ASP A 295 -11.08 4.01 17.69
C ASP A 295 -11.48 3.05 16.58
N LYS A 296 -11.99 1.86 16.93
CA LYS A 296 -12.47 0.89 15.94
C LYS A 296 -13.67 1.45 15.20
N THR A 297 -13.67 1.30 13.88
CA THR A 297 -14.79 1.65 13.00
C THR A 297 -15.06 0.54 12.01
N ALA A 298 -16.31 0.39 11.56
CA ALA A 298 -16.70 -0.49 10.46
C ALA A 298 -17.11 0.30 9.21
N ASP A 299 -16.99 1.63 9.23
CA ASP A 299 -17.61 2.54 8.27
C ASP A 299 -16.58 3.32 7.46
N ILE A 300 -15.52 2.66 7.01
CA ILE A 300 -14.56 3.26 6.08
C ILE A 300 -15.02 2.96 4.65
N PRO A 301 -15.66 3.90 3.96
CA PRO A 301 -16.12 3.68 2.58
C PRO A 301 -14.93 3.66 1.63
N LEU A 302 -14.78 2.58 0.88
CA LEU A 302 -13.72 2.42 -0.11
C LEU A 302 -14.27 1.76 -1.38
N PRO A 303 -13.71 2.13 -2.55
CA PRO A 303 -14.07 1.47 -3.79
C PRO A 303 -13.60 0.01 -3.78
N VAL A 304 -14.46 -0.88 -4.24
CA VAL A 304 -14.16 -2.28 -4.50
C VAL A 304 -14.26 -2.51 -6.00
N ILE A 305 -13.22 -3.06 -6.58
CA ILE A 305 -13.17 -3.41 -7.99
C ILE A 305 -13.77 -4.79 -8.16
N ILE A 306 -14.91 -4.85 -8.84
CA ILE A 306 -15.57 -6.09 -9.22
C ILE A 306 -15.14 -6.45 -10.64
N VAL A 307 -14.39 -7.52 -10.77
CA VAL A 307 -13.92 -8.04 -12.05
C VAL A 307 -15.00 -8.92 -12.64
N ASP A 308 -15.71 -8.40 -13.65
CA ASP A 308 -16.83 -9.08 -14.33
C ASP A 308 -16.31 -10.13 -15.30
N LYS A 309 -15.20 -9.80 -15.99
CA LYS A 309 -14.53 -10.70 -16.94
C LYS A 309 -13.03 -10.48 -16.88
N LEU A 310 -12.30 -11.60 -16.92
CA LEU A 310 -10.84 -11.59 -16.97
C LEU A 310 -10.35 -12.96 -17.45
N ASP A 311 -9.61 -12.99 -18.53
CA ASP A 311 -8.99 -14.20 -19.02
C ASP A 311 -7.72 -14.51 -18.21
N LYS A 312 -7.42 -15.81 -18.03
CA LYS A 312 -6.21 -16.25 -17.31
C LYS A 312 -4.96 -16.20 -18.18
N THR A 313 -5.12 -16.27 -19.49
CA THR A 313 -4.03 -16.27 -20.46
C THR A 313 -4.07 -14.96 -21.26
N PRO A 314 -2.95 -14.23 -21.38
CA PRO A 314 -2.92 -13.02 -22.20
C PRO A 314 -3.03 -13.37 -23.69
N THR A 315 -3.62 -12.47 -24.47
CA THR A 315 -3.51 -12.53 -25.93
C THR A 315 -2.06 -12.30 -26.36
N GLU A 316 -1.67 -12.76 -27.55
CA GLU A 316 -0.33 -12.54 -28.11
C GLU A 316 0.04 -11.05 -28.18
N ASN A 317 1.36 -10.77 -28.01
CA ASN A 317 1.91 -9.39 -28.02
C ASN A 317 1.90 -8.81 -29.44
#